data_a2a15a6b367c7ce80afb5fb2690e82ab
#
_entry.id   a2a15a6b367c7ce80afb5fb2690e82ab
#
_cell.length_a   1.000
_cell.length_b   1.000
_cell.length_c   1.000
_cell.angle_alpha   90.00
_cell.angle_beta   90.00
_cell.angle_gamma   90.00
#
_symmetry.space_group_name_H-M   'P 1'
#
loop_
_entity.id
_entity.type
_entity.pdbx_description
1 polymer ?
#
loop_
_entity_poly.entity_id
_entity_poly.type
_entity_poly.pdbx_seq_one_letter_code
_entity_poly.pdbx_strand_id
1 'polypeptide(L)'
;GLPGGDAPETTWFSDRAYRSGLSPTDPRPYADPENYLTKQDVGHTFFRNAMFFGERIDNVKIVGTGRITGNGNLVTSDKVMNNAPEKRCDKMFSLKLCTNIEIGGWNIDKDMWYDPQKDEPYYIDADGQKNYDVSNMLHIDQGGHFVLLATGTDGIHVHDTYFAKHNTRNARDIYDFMACNDVTVTNIYSRVSSDDIVKPGSDCSLGFTRPARNYMVRNIVGDTNCNLFQIGSETADDIQDLYVDNIYVLGANKAGFSISTNDGGHIKNVYLNSGKTGAI
;
A
#
# COMPACT_ATOMS: atom_id res chain seq x y z
N GLY A 1 -12.08 -20.13 1.79
CA GLY A 1 -11.27 -19.26 2.64
C GLY A 1 -9.79 -19.52 2.42
N LEU A 2 -8.99 -18.52 2.61
CA LEU A 2 -7.54 -18.66 2.54
C LEU A 2 -7.07 -19.55 3.69
N PRO A 3 -6.09 -20.42 3.47
CA PRO A 3 -5.48 -21.14 4.56
C PRO A 3 -4.80 -20.14 5.50
N GLY A 4 -5.21 -20.14 6.73
CA GLY A 4 -4.57 -19.31 7.74
C GLY A 4 -3.21 -19.89 8.13
N GLY A 5 -2.29 -19.00 8.45
CA GLY A 5 -1.01 -19.40 8.97
C GLY A 5 -0.07 -20.08 7.98
N ASP A 6 -0.13 -19.68 6.72
CA ASP A 6 0.85 -20.13 5.75
C ASP A 6 2.26 -19.82 6.24
N ALA A 7 3.17 -20.69 5.93
CA ALA A 7 4.57 -20.46 6.22
C ALA A 7 5.08 -19.24 5.43
N PRO A 8 6.04 -18.49 5.96
CA PRO A 8 6.71 -17.46 5.23
C PRO A 8 7.23 -17.97 3.89
N GLU A 9 7.09 -17.14 2.88
CA GLU A 9 7.33 -17.51 1.48
C GLU A 9 8.78 -17.82 1.16
N THR A 10 9.68 -17.07 1.75
CA THR A 10 11.10 -17.25 1.53
C THR A 10 11.69 -18.11 2.61
N THR A 11 11.98 -19.33 2.32
CA THR A 11 12.80 -20.27 3.08
C THR A 11 13.06 -19.94 4.57
N TRP A 12 14.13 -20.46 5.12
CA TRP A 12 14.54 -20.17 6.49
C TRP A 12 14.78 -18.67 6.77
N PHE A 13 15.17 -17.92 5.76
CA PHE A 13 15.42 -16.49 5.92
C PHE A 13 14.13 -15.78 6.29
N SER A 14 13.10 -15.97 5.50
CA SER A 14 11.81 -15.35 5.73
C SER A 14 11.19 -15.78 7.07
N ASP A 15 11.27 -17.04 7.37
CA ASP A 15 10.76 -17.58 8.64
C ASP A 15 11.45 -16.93 9.84
N ARG A 16 12.74 -16.73 9.73
CA ARG A 16 13.51 -16.11 10.81
C ARG A 16 13.37 -14.60 10.85
N ALA A 17 13.53 -13.95 9.72
CA ALA A 17 13.42 -12.50 9.62
C ALA A 17 12.07 -12.04 10.15
N TYR A 18 11.04 -12.73 9.73
CA TYR A 18 9.71 -12.43 10.11
C TYR A 18 9.47 -12.49 11.63
N ARG A 19 9.91 -13.58 12.25
CA ARG A 19 9.70 -13.79 13.69
C ARG A 19 10.58 -12.93 14.57
N SER A 20 11.74 -12.67 14.10
CA SER A 20 12.80 -12.14 14.95
C SER A 20 13.40 -10.87 14.43
N GLY A 21 12.99 -10.42 13.26
CA GLY A 21 13.64 -9.30 12.63
C GLY A 21 15.11 -9.61 12.31
N LEU A 22 15.38 -10.74 11.65
CA LEU A 22 16.73 -11.10 11.26
C LEU A 22 17.21 -10.33 10.04
N SER A 23 18.44 -9.91 10.07
CA SER A 23 19.06 -9.36 8.88
C SER A 23 19.36 -10.44 7.85
N PRO A 24 19.44 -10.08 6.56
CA PRO A 24 19.86 -11.00 5.51
C PRO A 24 21.23 -11.62 5.74
N THR A 25 22.09 -10.93 6.44
CA THR A 25 23.48 -11.31 6.65
C THR A 25 23.78 -11.86 8.04
N ASP A 26 22.93 -11.57 9.00
CA ASP A 26 23.10 -12.04 10.37
C ASP A 26 21.87 -12.80 10.86
N PRO A 27 21.97 -14.09 11.09
CA PRO A 27 20.88 -14.90 11.60
C PRO A 27 20.60 -14.70 13.10
N ARG A 28 21.25 -13.77 13.75
CA ARG A 28 21.13 -13.51 15.20
C ARG A 28 20.56 -12.13 15.50
N PRO A 29 19.39 -11.80 15.05
CA PRO A 29 18.87 -10.44 15.18
C PRO A 29 18.57 -10.05 16.61
N TYR A 30 18.24 -11.00 17.44
CA TYR A 30 18.06 -10.73 18.86
C TYR A 30 19.37 -10.49 19.60
N ALA A 31 20.47 -10.92 19.03
CA ALA A 31 21.79 -10.69 19.57
C ALA A 31 22.37 -9.34 19.18
N ASP A 32 21.81 -8.71 18.15
CA ASP A 32 22.23 -7.41 17.66
C ASP A 32 21.06 -6.44 17.57
N PRO A 33 20.80 -5.67 18.63
CA PRO A 33 19.72 -4.68 18.64
C PRO A 33 19.93 -3.53 17.66
N GLU A 34 21.14 -3.34 17.16
CA GLU A 34 21.47 -2.31 16.17
C GLU A 34 21.20 -2.76 14.73
N ASN A 35 20.76 -3.98 14.54
CA ASN A 35 20.46 -4.50 13.22
C ASN A 35 19.09 -4.00 12.71
N TYR A 36 19.07 -2.82 12.12
CA TYR A 36 17.87 -2.14 11.68
C TYR A 36 17.19 -2.79 10.47
N LEU A 37 17.93 -3.51 9.65
CA LEU A 37 17.38 -4.19 8.45
C LEU A 37 16.32 -5.23 8.78
N THR A 38 16.13 -5.48 10.04
CA THR A 38 15.21 -6.51 10.51
C THR A 38 13.91 -5.96 11.08
N LYS A 39 13.84 -4.67 11.29
CA LYS A 39 12.67 -4.01 11.87
C LYS A 39 11.67 -3.66 10.77
N GLN A 40 10.96 -4.64 10.31
CA GLN A 40 9.89 -4.49 9.32
C GLN A 40 8.56 -4.96 9.89
N ASP A 41 7.47 -4.56 9.26
CA ASP A 41 6.16 -5.06 9.63
C ASP A 41 6.10 -6.57 9.43
N VAL A 42 5.67 -7.27 10.47
CA VAL A 42 5.64 -8.74 10.49
C VAL A 42 4.75 -9.35 9.41
N GLY A 43 3.85 -8.58 8.83
CA GLY A 43 3.01 -9.03 7.73
C GLY A 43 3.72 -9.15 6.39
N HIS A 44 4.86 -8.51 6.23
CA HIS A 44 5.49 -8.32 4.92
C HIS A 44 6.06 -9.61 4.32
N THR A 45 6.38 -10.61 5.11
CA THR A 45 6.94 -11.89 4.62
C THR A 45 5.91 -12.98 4.37
N PHE A 46 4.65 -12.78 4.73
CA PHE A 46 3.58 -13.74 4.47
C PHE A 46 2.92 -13.48 3.11
N PHE A 47 3.66 -13.70 2.05
CA PHE A 47 3.22 -13.36 0.69
C PHE A 47 1.98 -14.15 0.23
N ARG A 48 1.87 -15.42 0.62
CA ARG A 48 0.77 -16.30 0.17
C ARG A 48 -0.54 -16.10 0.91
N ASN A 49 -0.53 -15.43 2.04
CA ASN A 49 -1.76 -15.10 2.75
C ASN A 49 -2.53 -14.01 2.01
N ALA A 50 -3.01 -14.33 0.83
CA ALA A 50 -3.66 -13.36 -0.04
C ALA A 50 -4.84 -13.96 -0.80
N MET A 51 -5.80 -13.11 -1.14
CA MET A 51 -6.90 -13.48 -2.05
C MET A 51 -6.37 -13.61 -3.48
N PHE A 52 -5.52 -12.67 -3.89
CA PHE A 52 -4.81 -12.70 -5.17
C PHE A 52 -3.31 -12.67 -4.88
N PHE A 53 -2.63 -13.72 -5.22
CA PHE A 53 -1.19 -13.83 -5.08
C PHE A 53 -0.50 -13.94 -6.42
N GLY A 54 0.55 -13.15 -6.63
CA GLY A 54 1.41 -13.22 -7.81
C GLY A 54 2.89 -13.23 -7.42
N GLU A 55 3.64 -14.15 -7.97
CA GLU A 55 5.10 -14.18 -7.85
C GLU A 55 5.73 -14.30 -9.23
N ARG A 56 6.62 -13.36 -9.56
CA ARG A 56 7.34 -13.31 -10.84
C ARG A 56 6.42 -13.40 -12.06
N ILE A 57 5.25 -12.81 -11.94
CA ILE A 57 4.33 -12.67 -13.06
C ILE A 57 4.55 -11.33 -13.77
N ASP A 58 4.29 -11.30 -15.04
CA ASP A 58 4.41 -10.13 -15.88
C ASP A 58 3.10 -9.83 -16.61
N ASN A 59 2.83 -8.53 -16.79
CA ASN A 59 1.74 -8.02 -17.62
C ASN A 59 0.35 -8.55 -17.23
N VAL A 60 -0.04 -8.28 -15.99
CA VAL A 60 -1.37 -8.65 -15.47
C VAL A 60 -2.19 -7.41 -15.15
N LYS A 61 -3.44 -7.43 -15.60
CA LYS A 61 -4.41 -6.38 -15.33
C LYS A 61 -5.61 -6.93 -14.56
N ILE A 62 -5.94 -6.28 -13.45
CA ILE A 62 -7.17 -6.51 -12.68
C ILE A 62 -7.94 -5.20 -12.71
N VAL A 63 -8.69 -5.01 -13.78
CA VAL A 63 -9.37 -3.75 -14.08
C VAL A 63 -10.86 -4.01 -14.30
N GLY A 64 -11.68 -3.17 -13.70
CA GLY A 64 -13.12 -3.30 -13.83
C GLY A 64 -13.91 -2.38 -12.92
N THR A 65 -15.22 -2.40 -13.12
CA THR A 65 -16.19 -1.59 -12.35
C THR A 65 -16.91 -2.40 -11.27
N GLY A 66 -16.43 -3.59 -11.01
CA GLY A 66 -17.03 -4.48 -10.02
C GLY A 66 -16.64 -4.16 -8.59
N ARG A 67 -17.00 -5.07 -7.70
CA ARG A 67 -16.67 -4.99 -6.28
C ARG A 67 -15.85 -6.21 -5.87
N ILE A 68 -14.76 -5.97 -5.18
CA ILE A 68 -13.94 -7.01 -4.54
C ILE A 68 -14.08 -6.83 -3.03
N THR A 69 -14.46 -7.88 -2.35
CA THR A 69 -14.64 -7.85 -0.89
C THR A 69 -13.97 -9.04 -0.22
N GLY A 70 -13.26 -8.76 0.86
CA GLY A 70 -12.71 -9.80 1.73
C GLY A 70 -13.65 -10.26 2.84
N ASN A 71 -14.92 -9.86 2.80
CA ASN A 71 -15.89 -10.07 3.84
C ASN A 71 -15.92 -11.51 4.37
N GLY A 72 -15.60 -11.66 5.65
CA GLY A 72 -15.58 -12.94 6.34
C GLY A 72 -14.39 -13.86 6.00
N ASN A 73 -13.53 -13.46 5.05
CA ASN A 73 -12.41 -14.28 4.61
C ASN A 73 -11.05 -13.67 4.96
N LEU A 74 -10.91 -12.36 4.89
CA LEU A 74 -9.66 -11.68 5.19
C LEU A 74 -9.67 -11.18 6.63
N VAL A 75 -8.61 -11.47 7.35
CA VAL A 75 -8.44 -11.06 8.75
C VAL A 75 -7.58 -9.82 8.84
N THR A 76 -8.15 -8.79 9.44
CA THR A 76 -7.43 -7.59 9.87
C THR A 76 -7.11 -7.74 11.35
N SER A 77 -5.86 -7.58 11.74
CA SER A 77 -5.46 -7.70 13.13
C SER A 77 -4.50 -6.61 13.54
N ASP A 78 -4.90 -5.81 14.51
CA ASP A 78 -4.06 -4.78 15.11
C ASP A 78 -2.93 -5.38 15.98
N LYS A 79 -2.94 -6.69 16.20
CA LYS A 79 -1.96 -7.38 17.06
C LYS A 79 -0.93 -8.18 16.29
N VAL A 80 -0.89 -8.03 15.00
CA VAL A 80 -0.03 -8.82 14.11
C VAL A 80 1.43 -8.51 14.31
N MET A 81 1.78 -7.27 14.61
CA MET A 81 3.16 -6.82 14.75
C MET A 81 4.03 -7.67 15.68
N ASN A 82 3.43 -8.33 16.66
CA ASN A 82 4.17 -9.04 17.70
C ASN A 82 3.84 -10.53 17.80
N ASN A 83 2.87 -11.02 17.09
CA ASN A 83 2.34 -12.36 17.27
C ASN A 83 1.95 -13.00 15.95
N ALA A 84 2.87 -13.03 15.08
CA ALA A 84 2.57 -13.62 13.80
C ALA A 84 2.09 -15.07 13.91
N PRO A 85 2.44 -16.06 13.43
CA PRO A 85 1.72 -16.86 12.46
C PRO A 85 0.29 -17.26 12.85
N GLU A 86 -0.08 -17.14 14.08
CA GLU A 86 -1.41 -17.51 14.56
C GLU A 86 -2.50 -16.50 14.18
N LYS A 87 -2.08 -15.29 13.81
CA LYS A 87 -2.99 -14.19 13.48
C LYS A 87 -2.67 -13.70 12.08
N ARG A 88 -3.25 -14.32 11.15
CA ARG A 88 -3.11 -14.08 9.73
C ARG A 88 -2.96 -12.60 9.38
N CYS A 89 -1.97 -12.31 8.55
CA CYS A 89 -1.78 -11.00 7.91
C CYS A 89 -2.34 -11.07 6.49
N ASP A 90 -3.65 -11.25 6.41
CA ASP A 90 -4.29 -11.50 5.13
C ASP A 90 -4.25 -10.25 4.25
N LYS A 91 -4.01 -10.46 2.98
CA LYS A 91 -3.98 -9.42 1.96
C LYS A 91 -5.06 -9.65 0.93
N MET A 92 -5.55 -8.59 0.33
CA MET A 92 -6.36 -8.78 -0.86
C MET A 92 -5.46 -9.08 -2.05
N PHE A 93 -4.44 -8.28 -2.26
CA PHE A 93 -3.43 -8.48 -3.30
C PHE A 93 -2.04 -8.57 -2.69
N SER A 94 -1.30 -9.60 -3.03
CA SER A 94 0.11 -9.76 -2.67
C SER A 94 0.93 -10.02 -3.92
N LEU A 95 1.87 -9.13 -4.21
CA LEU A 95 2.72 -9.20 -5.39
C LEU A 95 4.18 -9.30 -4.96
N LYS A 96 4.89 -10.28 -5.51
CA LYS A 96 6.29 -10.52 -5.21
C LYS A 96 7.10 -10.62 -6.49
N LEU A 97 8.02 -9.70 -6.69
CA LEU A 97 8.93 -9.69 -7.84
C LEU A 97 8.19 -9.76 -9.20
N CYS A 98 7.07 -9.07 -9.27
CA CYS A 98 6.26 -8.99 -10.49
C CYS A 98 6.67 -7.78 -11.35
N THR A 99 6.15 -7.70 -12.57
CA THR A 99 6.32 -6.56 -13.47
C THR A 99 5.04 -6.23 -14.22
N ASN A 100 4.83 -4.95 -14.52
CA ASN A 100 3.73 -4.47 -15.36
C ASN A 100 2.35 -4.89 -14.84
N ILE A 101 2.01 -4.44 -13.65
CA ILE A 101 0.74 -4.76 -12.99
C ILE A 101 -0.19 -3.54 -13.00
N GLU A 102 -1.44 -3.76 -13.36
CA GLU A 102 -2.48 -2.73 -13.31
C GLU A 102 -3.67 -3.21 -12.47
N ILE A 103 -4.09 -2.39 -11.51
CA ILE A 103 -5.25 -2.64 -10.66
C ILE A 103 -6.10 -1.39 -10.61
N GLY A 104 -7.37 -1.47 -11.01
CA GLY A 104 -8.22 -0.27 -10.94
C GLY A 104 -9.55 -0.33 -11.68
N GLY A 105 -10.15 0.85 -11.83
CA GLY A 105 -11.39 1.07 -12.54
C GLY A 105 -11.21 1.45 -14.00
N TRP A 106 -12.25 2.14 -14.57
CA TRP A 106 -12.28 2.51 -15.99
C TRP A 106 -12.02 4.00 -16.28
N ASN A 107 -11.69 4.83 -15.28
CA ASN A 107 -11.52 6.28 -15.48
C ASN A 107 -10.05 6.70 -15.60
N ILE A 108 -9.21 5.84 -16.10
CA ILE A 108 -7.75 5.97 -16.11
C ILE A 108 -7.23 7.30 -16.67
N ASP A 109 -7.93 7.90 -17.61
CA ASP A 109 -7.52 9.14 -18.28
C ASP A 109 -8.14 10.41 -17.67
N LYS A 110 -8.85 10.28 -16.55
CA LYS A 110 -9.53 11.40 -15.90
C LYS A 110 -9.03 11.63 -14.49
N ASP A 111 -8.83 12.88 -14.14
CA ASP A 111 -8.54 13.24 -12.75
C ASP A 111 -9.79 13.14 -11.89
N MET A 112 -9.64 12.50 -10.75
CA MET A 112 -10.63 12.53 -9.68
C MET A 112 -10.38 13.76 -8.80
N TRP A 113 -11.47 14.46 -8.47
CA TRP A 113 -11.48 15.60 -7.57
C TRP A 113 -12.31 15.30 -6.34
N TYR A 114 -12.19 16.13 -5.31
CA TYR A 114 -13.01 16.03 -4.12
C TYR A 114 -13.87 17.28 -3.92
N ASP A 115 -15.14 17.07 -3.62
CA ASP A 115 -16.08 18.12 -3.30
C ASP A 115 -16.38 18.12 -1.80
N PRO A 116 -15.84 19.08 -1.02
CA PRO A 116 -16.04 19.11 0.41
C PRO A 116 -17.48 19.45 0.83
N GLN A 117 -18.28 20.07 -0.07
CA GLN A 117 -19.67 20.39 0.24
C GLN A 117 -20.58 19.17 0.17
N LYS A 118 -20.27 18.25 -0.74
CA LYS A 118 -21.01 17.00 -0.88
C LYS A 118 -20.35 15.82 -0.13
N ASP A 119 -19.12 16.02 0.30
CA ASP A 119 -18.29 14.96 0.87
C ASP A 119 -18.15 13.75 -0.08
N GLU A 120 -17.95 14.02 -1.38
CA GLU A 120 -17.89 13.02 -2.43
C GLU A 120 -16.74 13.27 -3.42
N PRO A 121 -16.14 12.22 -3.98
CA PRO A 121 -15.29 12.37 -5.14
C PRO A 121 -16.13 12.62 -6.39
N TYR A 122 -15.53 13.27 -7.36
CA TYR A 122 -16.17 13.50 -8.67
C TYR A 122 -15.14 13.54 -9.79
N TYR A 123 -15.62 13.33 -11.00
CA TYR A 123 -14.89 13.54 -12.24
C TYR A 123 -15.54 14.67 -13.03
N ILE A 124 -14.79 15.29 -13.93
CA ILE A 124 -15.37 16.25 -14.88
C ILE A 124 -15.86 15.47 -16.10
N ASP A 125 -17.13 15.63 -16.43
CA ASP A 125 -17.71 15.01 -17.61
C ASP A 125 -17.38 15.75 -18.92
N ALA A 126 -17.90 15.27 -20.03
CA ALA A 126 -17.66 15.85 -21.35
C ALA A 126 -18.22 17.27 -21.49
N ASP A 127 -19.23 17.63 -20.70
CA ASP A 127 -19.86 18.95 -20.70
C ASP A 127 -19.20 19.90 -19.67
N GLY A 128 -18.13 19.46 -19.03
CA GLY A 128 -17.41 20.23 -18.01
C GLY A 128 -18.11 20.28 -16.66
N GLN A 129 -19.08 19.41 -16.42
CA GLN A 129 -19.83 19.37 -15.16
C GLN A 129 -19.24 18.34 -14.20
N LYS A 130 -19.51 18.55 -12.89
CA LYS A 130 -19.15 17.59 -11.85
C LYS A 130 -20.02 16.35 -11.97
N ASN A 131 -19.41 15.22 -12.22
CA ASN A 131 -20.05 13.92 -12.21
C ASN A 131 -19.61 13.12 -10.98
N TYR A 132 -20.56 12.84 -10.09
CA TYR A 132 -20.33 12.11 -8.83
C TYR A 132 -20.57 10.59 -8.98
N ASP A 133 -20.81 10.12 -10.17
CA ASP A 133 -20.95 8.68 -10.42
C ASP A 133 -19.60 7.98 -10.30
N VAL A 134 -19.48 7.16 -9.27
CA VAL A 134 -18.28 6.35 -8.98
C VAL A 134 -18.40 4.92 -9.47
N SER A 135 -19.42 4.62 -10.28
CA SER A 135 -19.66 3.26 -10.84
C SER A 135 -18.51 2.78 -11.75
N ASN A 136 -17.73 3.72 -12.28
CA ASN A 136 -16.56 3.40 -13.09
C ASN A 136 -15.28 3.13 -12.27
N MET A 137 -15.35 3.24 -10.96
CA MET A 137 -14.24 2.88 -10.07
C MET A 137 -14.31 1.39 -9.69
N LEU A 138 -13.19 0.81 -9.38
CA LEU A 138 -13.13 -0.50 -8.73
C LEU A 138 -13.48 -0.33 -7.24
N HIS A 139 -14.56 -0.93 -6.81
CA HIS A 139 -14.99 -0.86 -5.42
C HIS A 139 -14.28 -1.94 -4.60
N ILE A 140 -13.62 -1.53 -3.54
CA ILE A 140 -12.91 -2.44 -2.64
C ILE A 140 -13.49 -2.33 -1.24
N ASP A 141 -13.60 -3.48 -0.57
CA ASP A 141 -14.20 -3.56 0.74
C ASP A 141 -13.52 -4.67 1.57
N GLN A 142 -13.25 -4.38 2.82
CA GLN A 142 -12.67 -5.32 3.77
C GLN A 142 -11.42 -6.01 3.24
N GLY A 143 -10.41 -5.21 2.90
CA GLY A 143 -9.20 -5.64 2.21
C GLY A 143 -8.20 -6.43 3.05
N GLY A 144 -8.50 -6.68 4.33
CA GLY A 144 -7.61 -7.43 5.22
C GLY A 144 -6.58 -6.56 5.92
N HIS A 145 -5.44 -7.14 6.22
CA HIS A 145 -4.33 -6.43 6.87
C HIS A 145 -3.67 -5.44 5.89
N PHE A 146 -3.53 -5.83 4.63
CA PHE A 146 -3.14 -4.98 3.52
C PHE A 146 -4.12 -5.19 2.36
N VAL A 147 -4.60 -4.11 1.76
CA VAL A 147 -5.32 -4.25 0.48
C VAL A 147 -4.34 -4.69 -0.60
N LEU A 148 -3.23 -3.99 -0.73
CA LEU A 148 -2.12 -4.38 -1.60
C LEU A 148 -0.83 -4.31 -0.81
N LEU A 149 -0.08 -5.38 -0.85
CA LEU A 149 1.33 -5.38 -0.53
C LEU A 149 2.11 -5.84 -1.76
N ALA A 150 2.83 -4.93 -2.38
CA ALA A 150 3.73 -5.22 -3.49
C ALA A 150 5.18 -5.13 -3.00
N THR A 151 5.94 -6.16 -3.27
CA THR A 151 7.35 -6.24 -2.83
C THR A 151 8.24 -6.57 -4.02
N GLY A 152 9.25 -5.72 -4.26
CA GLY A 152 10.17 -5.90 -5.37
C GLY A 152 9.51 -5.92 -6.74
N THR A 153 8.35 -5.31 -6.86
CA THR A 153 7.53 -5.32 -8.08
C THR A 153 7.67 -4.00 -8.81
N ASP A 154 7.88 -4.03 -10.11
CA ASP A 154 8.14 -2.86 -10.92
C ASP A 154 7.05 -2.62 -11.97
N GLY A 155 6.80 -1.35 -12.27
CA GLY A 155 5.76 -0.99 -13.23
C GLY A 155 4.36 -1.27 -12.70
N ILE A 156 4.01 -0.71 -11.55
CA ILE A 156 2.68 -0.87 -10.95
C ILE A 156 1.85 0.37 -11.22
N HIS A 157 0.62 0.18 -11.66
CA HIS A 157 -0.37 1.23 -11.73
C HIS A 157 -1.62 0.82 -10.93
N VAL A 158 -1.89 1.55 -9.86
CA VAL A 158 -3.13 1.43 -9.07
C VAL A 158 -3.95 2.69 -9.30
N HIS A 159 -5.19 2.55 -9.74
CA HIS A 159 -5.98 3.71 -10.09
C HIS A 159 -7.49 3.49 -9.93
N ASP A 160 -8.20 4.59 -9.74
CA ASP A 160 -9.67 4.62 -9.72
C ASP A 160 -10.27 3.56 -8.78
N THR A 161 -9.86 3.58 -7.52
CA THR A 161 -10.38 2.67 -6.50
C THR A 161 -11.18 3.43 -5.44
N TYR A 162 -12.28 2.84 -5.03
CA TYR A 162 -13.24 3.44 -4.12
C TYR A 162 -13.51 2.53 -2.93
N PHE A 163 -13.30 3.06 -1.73
CA PHE A 163 -13.58 2.41 -0.46
C PHE A 163 -14.75 3.12 0.22
N ALA A 164 -15.85 2.42 0.40
CA ALA A 164 -17.10 2.99 0.88
C ALA A 164 -16.98 3.62 2.27
N LYS A 165 -17.67 4.75 2.46
CA LYS A 165 -17.63 5.58 3.67
C LYS A 165 -18.12 4.90 4.95
N HIS A 166 -19.02 3.97 4.83
CA HIS A 166 -19.76 3.41 5.98
C HIS A 166 -19.14 2.12 6.51
N ASN A 167 -18.06 1.69 5.96
CA ASN A 167 -17.30 0.58 6.52
C ASN A 167 -16.28 1.10 7.53
N THR A 168 -16.50 0.82 8.78
CA THR A 168 -15.68 1.31 9.89
C THR A 168 -14.26 0.74 9.91
N ARG A 169 -13.98 -0.30 9.12
CA ARG A 169 -12.64 -0.87 8.91
C ARG A 169 -12.59 -1.50 7.52
N ASN A 170 -12.19 -0.72 6.54
CA ASN A 170 -12.01 -1.24 5.19
C ASN A 170 -10.78 -2.13 5.07
N ALA A 171 -9.70 -1.70 5.67
CA ALA A 171 -8.46 -2.45 5.80
C ALA A 171 -7.59 -1.82 6.88
N ARG A 172 -6.46 -2.43 7.21
CA ARG A 172 -5.43 -1.79 8.00
C ARG A 172 -4.64 -0.84 7.11
N ASP A 173 -3.67 -1.34 6.36
CA ASP A 173 -2.99 -0.60 5.30
C ASP A 173 -3.73 -0.74 3.96
N ILE A 174 -3.69 0.29 3.14
CA ILE A 174 -4.34 0.25 1.83
C ILE A 174 -3.33 -0.17 0.76
N TYR A 175 -2.35 0.66 0.43
CA TYR A 175 -1.39 0.38 -0.64
C TYR A 175 0.05 0.53 -0.15
N ASP A 176 0.70 -0.60 0.07
CA ASP A 176 2.09 -0.69 0.49
C ASP A 176 2.98 -1.17 -0.65
N PHE A 177 4.04 -0.43 -0.90
CA PHE A 177 5.02 -0.71 -1.93
C PHE A 177 6.41 -0.82 -1.31
N MET A 178 6.91 -2.03 -1.18
CA MET A 178 8.22 -2.30 -0.59
C MET A 178 9.24 -2.60 -1.68
N ALA A 179 10.26 -1.76 -1.80
CA ALA A 179 11.32 -1.94 -2.80
C ALA A 179 10.79 -2.05 -4.24
N CYS A 180 9.78 -1.25 -4.57
CA CYS A 180 9.18 -1.20 -5.90
C CYS A 180 9.71 -0.02 -6.71
N ASN A 181 9.75 -0.16 -8.04
CA ASN A 181 10.12 0.93 -8.96
C ASN A 181 9.01 1.17 -9.98
N ASP A 182 8.95 2.40 -10.49
CA ASP A 182 7.96 2.80 -11.50
C ASP A 182 6.53 2.55 -11.03
N VAL A 183 6.17 3.20 -9.93
CA VAL A 183 4.87 3.05 -9.29
C VAL A 183 4.02 4.28 -9.54
N THR A 184 2.81 4.07 -10.04
CA THR A 184 1.80 5.12 -10.22
C THR A 184 0.56 4.78 -9.41
N VAL A 185 0.13 5.73 -8.56
CA VAL A 185 -1.10 5.62 -7.77
C VAL A 185 -1.95 6.85 -8.02
N THR A 186 -3.10 6.68 -8.61
CA THR A 186 -3.95 7.81 -9.00
C THR A 186 -5.42 7.58 -8.70
N ASN A 187 -6.14 8.62 -8.34
CA ASN A 187 -7.59 8.57 -8.16
C ASN A 187 -8.03 7.53 -7.13
N ILE A 188 -7.61 7.74 -5.90
CA ILE A 188 -7.96 6.85 -4.78
C ILE A 188 -8.90 7.60 -3.83
N TYR A 189 -10.04 7.01 -3.54
CA TYR A 189 -10.93 7.47 -2.48
C TYR A 189 -11.01 6.41 -1.39
N SER A 190 -10.46 6.69 -0.22
CA SER A 190 -10.46 5.76 0.91
C SER A 190 -10.92 6.45 2.18
N ARG A 191 -11.99 5.95 2.76
CA ARG A 191 -12.48 6.40 4.06
C ARG A 191 -12.24 5.30 5.09
N VAL A 192 -11.70 5.71 6.23
CA VAL A 192 -11.58 4.86 7.43
C VAL A 192 -10.70 3.63 7.22
N SER A 193 -9.46 3.83 6.83
CA SER A 193 -8.40 2.84 7.05
C SER A 193 -7.91 2.93 8.51
N SER A 194 -7.37 1.86 9.04
CA SER A 194 -6.83 1.88 10.40
C SER A 194 -5.34 2.18 10.45
N ASP A 195 -4.67 2.13 9.31
CA ASP A 195 -3.24 2.46 9.15
C ASP A 195 -3.02 3.26 7.85
N ASP A 196 -1.88 3.16 7.20
CA ASP A 196 -1.47 4.02 6.09
C ASP A 196 -2.28 3.81 4.80
N ILE A 197 -2.50 4.86 4.01
CA ILE A 197 -3.23 4.74 2.75
C ILE A 197 -2.28 4.49 1.57
N VAL A 198 -1.22 5.27 1.43
CA VAL A 198 -0.18 5.03 0.41
C VAL A 198 1.18 5.04 1.09
N LYS A 199 1.90 3.94 0.99
CA LYS A 199 3.14 3.74 1.73
C LYS A 199 4.27 3.19 0.85
N PRO A 200 5.11 4.05 0.26
CA PRO A 200 6.41 3.65 -0.26
C PRO A 200 7.39 3.30 0.85
N GLY A 201 8.11 2.20 0.68
CA GLY A 201 9.13 1.77 1.61
C GLY A 201 10.18 0.89 0.95
N SER A 202 11.11 0.41 1.74
CA SER A 202 12.08 -0.62 1.37
C SER A 202 12.42 -1.45 2.59
N ASP A 203 12.25 -2.74 2.49
CA ASP A 203 12.52 -3.66 3.58
C ASP A 203 13.38 -4.86 3.12
N CYS A 204 13.58 -5.81 3.99
CA CYS A 204 14.35 -7.03 3.70
C CYS A 204 13.47 -8.29 3.58
N SER A 205 12.18 -8.15 3.33
CA SER A 205 11.26 -9.29 3.24
C SER A 205 11.57 -10.26 2.10
N LEU A 206 12.29 -9.81 1.08
CA LEU A 206 12.79 -10.67 -0.01
C LEU A 206 14.03 -11.47 0.34
N GLY A 207 14.64 -11.25 1.51
CA GLY A 207 15.94 -11.79 1.86
C GLY A 207 17.12 -10.90 1.45
N PHE A 208 16.82 -9.77 0.83
CA PHE A 208 17.77 -8.73 0.44
C PHE A 208 17.02 -7.39 0.38
N THR A 209 17.77 -6.30 0.34
CA THR A 209 17.22 -4.97 0.13
C THR A 209 17.39 -4.54 -1.33
N ARG A 210 16.53 -3.63 -1.78
CA ARG A 210 16.70 -2.92 -3.05
C ARG A 210 16.06 -1.54 -2.96
N PRO A 211 16.57 -0.55 -3.73
CA PRO A 211 16.00 0.78 -3.74
C PRO A 211 14.56 0.81 -4.26
N ALA A 212 13.80 1.77 -3.76
CA ALA A 212 12.48 2.13 -4.25
C ALA A 212 12.58 3.46 -5.02
N ARG A 213 12.14 3.51 -6.27
CA ARG A 213 12.33 4.68 -7.13
C ARG A 213 11.16 4.94 -8.04
N ASN A 214 11.01 6.22 -8.42
CA ASN A 214 10.10 6.69 -9.44
C ASN A 214 8.63 6.42 -9.10
N TYR A 215 8.13 7.20 -8.15
CA TYR A 215 6.73 7.16 -7.72
C TYR A 215 5.97 8.39 -8.22
N MET A 216 4.80 8.17 -8.78
CA MET A 216 3.82 9.21 -9.06
C MET A 216 2.55 8.91 -8.26
N VAL A 217 2.25 9.76 -7.29
CA VAL A 217 1.07 9.62 -6.43
C VAL A 217 0.21 10.86 -6.57
N ARG A 218 -1.03 10.70 -6.99
CA ARG A 218 -1.87 11.83 -7.34
C ARG A 218 -3.35 11.58 -7.12
N ASN A 219 -4.07 12.61 -6.70
CA ASN A 219 -5.52 12.59 -6.47
C ASN A 219 -5.93 11.53 -5.46
N ILE A 220 -5.36 11.62 -4.28
CA ILE A 220 -5.67 10.73 -3.15
C ILE A 220 -6.57 11.48 -2.18
N VAL A 221 -7.72 10.94 -1.93
CA VAL A 221 -8.68 11.46 -0.94
C VAL A 221 -8.79 10.44 0.18
N GLY A 222 -8.49 10.83 1.41
CA GLY A 222 -8.44 9.85 2.47
C GLY A 222 -8.75 10.34 3.87
N ASP A 223 -9.25 9.38 4.65
CA ASP A 223 -9.44 9.46 6.09
C ASP A 223 -8.86 8.20 6.72
N THR A 224 -7.98 8.35 7.69
CA THR A 224 -7.24 7.24 8.27
C THR A 224 -6.92 7.44 9.75
N ASN A 225 -6.75 6.35 10.45
CA ASN A 225 -6.21 6.35 11.82
C ASN A 225 -4.68 6.50 11.89
N CYS A 226 -3.99 6.60 10.76
CA CYS A 226 -2.54 6.70 10.74
C CYS A 226 -2.07 7.81 9.80
N ASN A 227 -1.38 7.51 8.72
CA ASN A 227 -0.92 8.49 7.75
C ASN A 227 -1.67 8.33 6.42
N LEU A 228 -1.94 9.43 5.73
CA LEU A 228 -2.47 9.33 4.38
C LEU A 228 -1.36 8.90 3.40
N PHE A 229 -0.25 9.59 3.43
CA PHE A 229 0.96 9.24 2.66
C PHE A 229 2.15 9.10 3.62
N GLN A 230 2.84 7.97 3.55
CA GLN A 230 3.97 7.66 4.43
C GLN A 230 5.13 7.10 3.63
N ILE A 231 6.28 7.77 3.64
CA ILE A 231 7.54 7.15 3.23
C ILE A 231 8.13 6.43 4.44
N GLY A 232 8.32 5.13 4.32
CA GLY A 232 8.74 4.28 5.44
C GLY A 232 7.54 3.82 6.30
N SER A 233 7.72 3.38 7.52
CA SER A 233 8.93 3.36 8.39
C SER A 233 10.08 2.48 7.88
N GLU A 234 9.78 1.45 7.12
CA GLU A 234 10.75 0.54 6.54
C GLU A 234 11.57 1.26 5.47
N THR A 235 12.84 1.49 5.76
CA THR A 235 13.77 2.27 4.93
C THR A 235 15.15 1.62 4.89
N ALA A 236 15.16 0.32 4.64
CA ALA A 236 16.38 -0.48 4.61
C ALA A 236 17.27 -0.19 3.39
N ASP A 237 16.74 0.48 2.37
CA ASP A 237 17.47 0.92 1.20
C ASP A 237 16.97 2.30 0.74
N ASP A 238 17.63 2.90 -0.24
CA ASP A 238 17.33 4.23 -0.73
C ASP A 238 15.91 4.33 -1.34
N ILE A 239 15.21 5.42 -1.03
CA ILE A 239 13.90 5.74 -1.59
C ILE A 239 14.01 7.10 -2.27
N GLN A 240 13.75 7.18 -3.57
CA GLN A 240 14.00 8.40 -4.30
C GLN A 240 13.05 8.63 -5.50
N ASP A 241 13.00 9.88 -5.92
CA ASP A 241 12.24 10.35 -7.08
C ASP A 241 10.73 10.12 -6.91
N LEU A 242 10.18 10.72 -5.86
CA LEU A 242 8.76 10.64 -5.53
C LEU A 242 8.07 11.97 -5.85
N TYR A 243 7.02 11.88 -6.63
CA TYR A 243 6.16 13.02 -6.98
C TYR A 243 4.78 12.79 -6.36
N VAL A 244 4.41 13.69 -5.45
CA VAL A 244 3.12 13.62 -4.75
C VAL A 244 2.34 14.89 -5.04
N ASP A 245 1.17 14.74 -5.63
CA ASP A 245 0.33 15.84 -6.04
C ASP A 245 -1.13 15.59 -5.66
N ASN A 246 -1.84 16.64 -5.26
CA ASN A 246 -3.27 16.58 -5.02
C ASN A 246 -3.69 15.53 -3.99
N ILE A 247 -3.24 15.65 -2.76
CA ILE A 247 -3.76 14.82 -1.67
C ILE A 247 -4.74 15.61 -0.80
N TYR A 248 -5.91 15.05 -0.59
CA TYR A 248 -6.98 15.60 0.23
C TYR A 248 -7.05 14.82 1.55
N VAL A 249 -6.55 15.41 2.62
CA VAL A 249 -6.55 14.81 3.94
C VAL A 249 -7.85 15.16 4.65
N LEU A 250 -8.78 14.22 4.66
CA LEU A 250 -10.06 14.39 5.36
C LEU A 250 -9.90 14.14 6.86
N GLY A 251 -8.98 13.27 7.21
CA GLY A 251 -8.56 12.98 8.57
C GLY A 251 -7.31 12.10 8.58
N ALA A 252 -6.41 12.36 9.51
CA ALA A 252 -5.23 11.53 9.73
C ALA A 252 -4.79 11.68 11.21
N ASN A 253 -4.78 10.58 11.94
CA ASN A 253 -4.40 10.63 13.35
C ASN A 253 -2.91 10.90 13.57
N LYS A 254 -2.06 10.56 12.60
CA LYS A 254 -0.62 10.85 12.66
C LYS A 254 -0.26 11.99 11.72
N ALA A 255 -0.30 11.75 10.41
CA ALA A 255 0.07 12.77 9.45
C ALA A 255 -0.67 12.63 8.11
N GLY A 256 -0.95 13.76 7.46
CA GLY A 256 -1.38 13.76 6.06
C GLY A 256 -0.24 13.35 5.12
N PHE A 257 0.96 13.81 5.41
CA PHE A 257 2.19 13.48 4.70
C PHE A 257 3.32 13.25 5.70
N SER A 258 4.00 12.12 5.61
CA SER A 258 5.05 11.73 6.54
C SER A 258 6.26 11.14 5.82
N ILE A 259 7.43 11.44 6.35
CA ILE A 259 8.71 10.85 5.95
C ILE A 259 9.39 10.32 7.19
N SER A 260 9.70 9.02 7.19
CA SER A 260 10.44 8.37 8.26
C SER A 260 11.63 7.61 7.68
N THR A 261 12.78 7.69 8.34
CA THR A 261 13.99 6.94 7.98
C THR A 261 14.48 6.21 9.21
N ASN A 262 14.17 4.93 9.32
CA ASN A 262 14.46 4.16 10.54
C ASN A 262 15.62 3.18 10.37
N ASP A 263 15.93 2.78 9.12
CA ASP A 263 16.78 1.63 8.86
C ASP A 263 18.03 1.97 8.03
N GLY A 264 18.34 3.24 7.87
CA GLY A 264 19.59 3.69 7.27
C GLY A 264 19.53 4.06 5.78
N GLY A 265 18.43 3.82 5.09
CA GLY A 265 18.25 4.27 3.71
C GLY A 265 18.17 5.80 3.59
N HIS A 266 18.53 6.32 2.43
CA HIS A 266 18.45 7.75 2.14
C HIS A 266 17.18 8.06 1.35
N ILE A 267 16.46 9.08 1.79
CA ILE A 267 15.30 9.59 1.05
C ILE A 267 15.72 10.83 0.29
N LYS A 268 15.49 10.82 -1.03
CA LYS A 268 15.94 11.87 -1.94
C LYS A 268 14.87 12.25 -2.95
N ASN A 269 14.92 13.49 -3.43
CA ASN A 269 14.09 13.96 -4.53
C ASN A 269 12.60 13.71 -4.29
N VAL A 270 12.09 14.21 -3.19
CA VAL A 270 10.67 14.17 -2.86
C VAL A 270 10.05 15.51 -3.22
N TYR A 271 9.11 15.49 -4.14
CA TYR A 271 8.47 16.68 -4.67
C TYR A 271 6.99 16.67 -4.29
N LEU A 272 6.60 17.68 -3.52
CA LEU A 272 5.21 18.00 -3.27
C LEU A 272 4.84 19.12 -4.26
N ASN A 273 4.24 18.72 -5.36
CA ASN A 273 3.83 19.66 -6.38
C ASN A 273 2.31 19.75 -6.37
N SER A 274 1.81 20.91 -6.04
CA SER A 274 0.37 21.14 -6.00
C SER A 274 -0.30 21.12 -7.38
N GLY A 275 0.45 20.91 -8.44
CA GLY A 275 -0.08 20.81 -9.77
C GLY A 275 -1.00 21.98 -10.13
N LYS A 276 -2.21 21.69 -10.51
CA LYS A 276 -3.18 22.70 -10.92
C LYS A 276 -3.96 23.33 -9.77
N THR A 277 -4.20 22.58 -8.76
CA THR A 277 -5.08 22.98 -7.64
C THR A 277 -4.65 22.32 -6.35
N GLY A 278 -3.65 21.51 -6.46
CA GLY A 278 -3.30 20.60 -5.42
C GLY A 278 -2.86 21.32 -4.20
N ALA A 279 -3.56 21.03 -3.20
CA ALA A 279 -3.16 21.37 -1.85
C ALA A 279 -3.12 20.08 -1.05
N ILE A 280 -2.27 20.10 -0.09
CA ILE A 280 -2.33 19.14 0.99
C ILE A 280 -3.19 19.73 2.08
#